data_08f2c5b2b64d12f75194f0c50c1eb5dc
#
_entry.id   08f2c5b2b64d12f75194f0c50c1eb5dc
#
_cell.length_a   1.000
_cell.length_b   1.000
_cell.length_c   1.000
_cell.angle_alpha   90.00
_cell.angle_beta   90.00
_cell.angle_gamma   90.00
#
_symmetry.space_group_name_H-M   'P 1'
#
loop_
_entity.id
_entity.type
_entity.pdbx_description
1 polymer ?
#
loop_
_entity_poly.entity_id
_entity_poly.type
_entity_poly.pdbx_seq_one_letter_code
_entity_poly.pdbx_strand_id
1 'polypeptide(L)'
;FLAIDIGSSTITAVIAKHDLENNINILGTGIQKSNGINKGLIINIEEASKSIKDAVSVAKRTTTEMIDTTVVSISGSYSKSIRSSGSVNVPNGLITETEINQVMQMALYNATIVPEYEVVHVVPIFFKVDDSIEVDNPLNMNGSRLEVSVYIVTAKRTALTNIKSALKISGI
;
A
#
# COMPACT_ATOMS: atom_id res chain seq x y z
N PHE A 1 0.58 2.66 -15.20
CA PHE A 1 0.87 3.16 -13.83
C PHE A 1 2.32 3.60 -13.68
N LEU A 2 2.56 4.48 -12.71
CA LEU A 2 3.88 4.92 -12.29
C LEU A 2 4.16 4.37 -10.89
N ALA A 3 5.29 3.69 -10.71
CA ALA A 3 5.78 3.29 -9.40
C ALA A 3 7.00 4.14 -9.03
N ILE A 4 7.02 4.68 -7.81
CA ILE A 4 8.14 5.51 -7.32
C ILE A 4 8.64 4.91 -6.01
N ASP A 5 9.93 4.58 -6.00
CA ASP A 5 10.65 4.23 -4.77
C ASP A 5 11.45 5.43 -4.29
N ILE A 6 11.12 5.91 -3.08
CA ILE A 6 11.73 7.08 -2.46
C ILE A 6 12.75 6.62 -1.42
N GLY A 7 13.95 6.32 -1.90
CA GLY A 7 15.07 5.90 -1.06
C GLY A 7 15.93 7.06 -0.55
N SER A 8 16.75 6.80 0.46
CA SER A 8 17.70 7.79 1.01
C SER A 8 18.91 8.06 0.12
N SER A 9 19.27 7.11 -0.75
CA SER A 9 20.41 7.22 -1.67
C SER A 9 19.97 7.53 -3.08
N THR A 10 18.90 6.88 -3.53
CA THR A 10 18.36 7.00 -4.88
C THR A 10 16.83 7.06 -4.85
N ILE A 11 16.27 7.77 -5.81
CA ILE A 11 14.86 7.73 -6.17
C ILE A 11 14.75 7.00 -7.49
N THR A 12 13.91 5.97 -7.53
CA THR A 12 13.64 5.19 -8.74
C THR A 12 12.20 5.38 -9.17
N ALA A 13 12.00 5.70 -10.44
CA ALA A 13 10.69 5.80 -11.07
C ALA A 13 10.57 4.75 -12.17
N VAL A 14 9.48 3.99 -12.18
CA VAL A 14 9.19 2.96 -13.18
C VAL A 14 7.81 3.21 -13.75
N ILE A 15 7.72 3.36 -15.06
CA ILE A 15 6.44 3.41 -15.78
C ILE A 15 6.19 2.04 -16.38
N ALA A 16 5.03 1.48 -16.10
CA ALA A 16 4.66 0.16 -16.58
C ALA A 16 3.16 0.08 -16.89
N LYS A 17 2.78 -0.93 -17.68
CA LYS A 17 1.38 -1.29 -17.94
C LYS A 17 1.17 -2.79 -17.85
N HIS A 18 -0.06 -3.20 -17.57
CA HIS A 18 -0.47 -4.58 -17.73
C HIS A 18 -0.76 -4.87 -19.20
N ASP A 19 -0.34 -6.02 -19.69
CA ASP A 19 -0.81 -6.57 -20.96
C ASP A 19 -2.16 -7.31 -20.79
N LEU A 20 -2.66 -7.88 -21.89
CA LEU A 20 -3.92 -8.63 -21.89
C LEU A 20 -3.87 -9.91 -21.05
N GLU A 21 -2.68 -10.43 -20.78
CA GLU A 21 -2.43 -11.61 -19.96
C GLU A 21 -2.12 -11.24 -18.50
N ASN A 22 -2.27 -9.97 -18.15
CA ASN A 22 -1.96 -9.39 -16.83
C ASN A 22 -0.47 -9.44 -16.43
N ASN A 23 0.45 -9.59 -17.41
CA ASN A 23 1.87 -9.45 -17.16
C ASN A 23 2.24 -7.96 -17.10
N ILE A 24 3.29 -7.63 -16.32
CA ILE A 24 3.77 -6.26 -16.19
C ILE A 24 4.84 -5.98 -17.26
N ASN A 25 4.54 -5.05 -18.16
CA ASN A 25 5.45 -4.55 -19.17
C ASN A 25 6.04 -3.21 -18.75
N ILE A 26 7.36 -3.14 -18.55
CA ILE A 26 8.09 -1.91 -18.21
C ILE A 26 8.28 -1.08 -19.47
N LEU A 27 7.82 0.17 -19.44
CA LEU A 27 7.85 1.12 -20.54
C LEU A 27 8.95 2.18 -20.37
N GLY A 28 9.31 2.49 -19.13
CA GLY A 28 10.36 3.44 -18.85
C GLY A 28 10.84 3.37 -17.41
N THR A 29 12.12 3.67 -17.24
CA THR A 29 12.75 3.71 -15.92
C THR A 29 13.57 4.97 -15.77
N GLY A 30 13.61 5.52 -14.56
CA GLY A 30 14.44 6.67 -14.23
C GLY A 30 15.00 6.52 -12.83
N ILE A 31 16.29 6.74 -12.68
CA ILE A 31 16.99 6.69 -11.40
C ILE A 31 17.72 7.99 -11.20
N GLN A 32 17.56 8.59 -10.03
CA GLN A 32 18.23 9.83 -9.64
C GLN A 32 18.82 9.72 -8.25
N LYS A 33 19.88 10.47 -8.00
CA LYS A 33 20.41 10.62 -6.64
C LYS A 33 19.36 11.32 -5.78
N SER A 34 19.13 10.76 -4.60
CA SER A 34 18.19 11.34 -3.63
C SER A 34 18.82 12.53 -2.91
N ASN A 35 18.12 13.66 -2.91
CA ASN A 35 18.45 14.83 -2.10
C ASN A 35 17.23 15.17 -1.24
N GLY A 36 17.47 15.78 -0.06
CA GLY A 36 16.39 16.15 0.86
C GLY A 36 15.74 14.98 1.60
N ILE A 37 16.33 13.78 1.54
CA ILE A 37 15.82 12.56 2.22
C ILE A 37 16.93 11.96 3.08
N ASN A 38 16.61 11.64 4.33
CA ASN A 38 17.52 11.00 5.27
C ASN A 38 16.79 9.89 6.04
N LYS A 39 17.36 8.69 6.05
CA LYS A 39 16.80 7.50 6.71
C LYS A 39 15.32 7.26 6.37
N GLY A 40 14.96 7.47 5.09
CA GLY A 40 13.60 7.32 4.58
C GLY A 40 12.64 8.46 4.92
N LEU A 41 13.08 9.52 5.62
CA LEU A 41 12.28 10.69 5.93
C LEU A 41 12.64 11.87 5.03
N ILE A 42 11.65 12.59 4.54
CA ILE A 42 11.85 13.85 3.83
C ILE A 42 12.24 14.91 4.86
N ILE A 43 13.45 15.44 4.73
CA ILE A 43 13.99 16.52 5.57
C ILE A 43 14.01 17.87 4.84
N ASN A 44 13.94 17.86 3.51
CA ASN A 44 13.78 19.04 2.66
C ASN A 44 12.84 18.68 1.51
N ILE A 45 11.64 19.29 1.53
CA ILE A 45 10.56 18.95 0.58
C ILE A 45 10.92 19.41 -0.84
N GLU A 46 11.57 20.59 -1.00
CA GLU A 46 11.93 21.14 -2.31
C GLU A 46 12.97 20.29 -3.02
N GLU A 47 14.04 19.91 -2.31
CA GLU A 47 15.07 19.02 -2.85
C GLU A 47 14.53 17.63 -3.19
N ALA A 48 13.70 17.07 -2.31
CA ALA A 48 13.05 15.78 -2.55
C ALA A 48 12.14 15.84 -3.78
N SER A 49 11.33 16.90 -3.89
CA SER A 49 10.43 17.12 -5.04
C SER A 49 11.20 17.23 -6.35
N LYS A 50 12.34 17.95 -6.36
CA LYS A 50 13.20 18.04 -7.54
C LYS A 50 13.75 16.68 -7.93
N SER A 51 14.29 15.92 -6.98
CA SER A 51 14.84 14.60 -7.24
C SER A 51 13.78 13.62 -7.75
N ILE A 52 12.54 13.68 -7.22
CA ILE A 52 11.40 12.90 -7.70
C ILE A 52 11.04 13.29 -9.14
N LYS A 53 10.90 14.61 -9.39
CA LYS A 53 10.58 15.13 -10.73
C LYS A 53 11.63 14.71 -11.77
N ASP A 54 12.90 14.78 -11.41
CA ASP A 54 14.00 14.41 -12.30
C ASP A 54 13.95 12.91 -12.63
N ALA A 55 13.72 12.03 -11.62
CA ALA A 55 13.59 10.59 -11.83
C ALA A 55 12.40 10.26 -12.77
N VAL A 56 11.23 10.86 -12.52
CA VAL A 56 10.04 10.65 -13.35
C VAL A 56 10.24 11.21 -14.76
N SER A 57 10.92 12.34 -14.90
CA SER A 57 11.23 12.92 -16.21
C SER A 57 12.12 12.01 -17.04
N VAL A 58 13.08 11.32 -16.42
CA VAL A 58 13.91 10.32 -17.09
C VAL A 58 13.06 9.13 -17.52
N ALA A 59 12.21 8.59 -16.64
CA ALA A 59 11.34 7.47 -16.99
C ALA A 59 10.38 7.80 -18.15
N LYS A 60 9.89 9.03 -18.24
CA LYS A 60 9.00 9.48 -19.30
C LYS A 60 9.66 9.64 -20.67
N ARG A 61 10.99 9.60 -20.79
CA ARG A 61 11.67 9.78 -22.09
C ARG A 61 11.43 8.63 -23.06
N THR A 62 11.12 7.44 -22.56
CA THR A 62 10.96 6.22 -23.35
C THR A 62 9.51 5.86 -23.64
N THR A 63 8.55 6.63 -23.13
CA THR A 63 7.13 6.35 -23.30
C THR A 63 6.31 7.63 -23.35
N THR A 64 5.24 7.61 -24.14
CA THR A 64 4.20 8.64 -24.22
C THR A 64 2.90 8.22 -23.55
N GLU A 65 2.89 7.06 -22.90
CA GLU A 65 1.69 6.53 -22.23
C GLU A 65 1.23 7.46 -21.11
N MET A 66 -0.09 7.62 -20.99
CA MET A 66 -0.70 8.35 -19.88
C MET A 66 -0.59 7.56 -18.57
N ILE A 67 -0.37 8.26 -17.49
CA ILE A 67 -0.25 7.67 -16.16
C ILE A 67 -1.55 7.95 -15.40
N ASP A 68 -2.35 6.91 -15.19
CA ASP A 68 -3.63 7.01 -14.48
C ASP A 68 -3.49 6.79 -12.98
N THR A 69 -2.48 6.02 -12.57
CA THR A 69 -2.27 5.65 -11.16
C THR A 69 -0.80 5.78 -10.80
N THR A 70 -0.53 6.34 -9.63
CA THR A 70 0.81 6.39 -9.05
C THR A 70 0.87 5.62 -7.75
N VAL A 71 1.83 4.71 -7.64
CA VAL A 71 2.13 3.93 -6.44
C VAL A 71 3.47 4.38 -5.90
N VAL A 72 3.55 4.63 -4.60
CA VAL A 72 4.77 5.13 -3.95
C VAL A 72 5.15 4.21 -2.81
N SER A 73 6.41 3.77 -2.78
CA SER A 73 6.92 3.01 -1.64
C SER A 73 7.11 3.92 -0.42
N ILE A 74 6.90 3.35 0.76
CA ILE A 74 7.17 4.03 2.03
C ILE A 74 8.24 3.27 2.81
N SER A 75 9.10 4.01 3.52
CA SER A 75 10.15 3.41 4.34
C SER A 75 9.61 2.80 5.63
N GLY A 76 10.17 1.66 6.03
CA GLY A 76 9.88 1.02 7.31
C GLY A 76 10.25 1.86 8.54
N SER A 77 11.08 2.89 8.38
CA SER A 77 11.54 3.72 9.51
C SER A 77 10.43 4.49 10.24
N TYR A 78 9.31 4.73 9.57
CA TYR A 78 8.14 5.42 10.13
C TYR A 78 6.85 4.61 9.99
N SER A 79 6.96 3.35 9.64
CA SER A 79 5.84 2.41 9.61
C SER A 79 5.85 1.50 10.84
N LYS A 80 4.68 1.04 11.23
CA LYS A 80 4.47 0.04 12.29
C LYS A 80 3.40 -0.94 11.82
N SER A 81 3.52 -2.18 12.26
CA SER A 81 2.45 -3.16 12.07
C SER A 81 1.91 -3.60 13.42
N ILE A 82 0.61 -3.81 13.46
CA ILE A 82 -0.11 -4.36 14.60
C ILE A 82 -0.94 -5.55 14.14
N ARG A 83 -1.10 -6.55 14.99
CA ARG A 83 -2.04 -7.64 14.76
C ARG A 83 -3.40 -7.26 15.31
N SER A 84 -4.44 -7.63 14.58
CA SER A 84 -5.81 -7.55 15.05
C SER A 84 -6.61 -8.74 14.51
N SER A 85 -7.78 -8.96 15.09
CA SER A 85 -8.71 -9.99 14.64
C SER A 85 -10.14 -9.48 14.64
N GLY A 86 -10.93 -10.04 13.74
CA GLY A 86 -12.36 -9.78 13.63
C GLY A 86 -13.13 -11.08 13.53
N SER A 87 -14.42 -11.02 13.83
CA SER A 87 -15.34 -12.15 13.71
C SER A 87 -16.71 -11.63 13.32
N VAL A 88 -17.38 -12.32 12.39
CA VAL A 88 -18.74 -12.04 11.96
C VAL A 88 -19.54 -13.33 11.84
N ASN A 89 -20.85 -13.25 12.01
CA ASN A 89 -21.76 -14.35 11.71
C ASN A 89 -22.02 -14.42 10.20
N VAL A 90 -22.32 -15.61 9.70
CA VAL A 90 -22.66 -15.91 8.30
C VAL A 90 -24.13 -16.36 8.25
N PRO A 91 -25.10 -15.43 8.15
CA PRO A 91 -26.53 -15.74 8.34
C PRO A 91 -27.06 -16.75 7.32
N ASN A 92 -26.55 -16.71 6.10
CA ASN A 92 -27.02 -17.53 4.99
C ASN A 92 -26.24 -18.86 4.88
N GLY A 93 -25.31 -19.12 5.81
CA GLY A 93 -24.48 -20.33 5.79
C GLY A 93 -23.47 -20.43 4.65
N LEU A 94 -23.38 -19.42 3.77
CA LEU A 94 -22.43 -19.35 2.67
C LEU A 94 -21.60 -18.07 2.78
N ILE A 95 -20.27 -18.19 2.79
CA ILE A 95 -19.35 -17.06 2.85
C ILE A 95 -19.20 -16.46 1.46
N THR A 96 -19.56 -15.17 1.37
CA THR A 96 -19.42 -14.36 0.17
C THR A 96 -18.36 -13.24 0.38
N GLU A 97 -18.10 -12.46 -0.64
CA GLU A 97 -17.25 -11.27 -0.50
C GLU A 97 -17.78 -10.27 0.55
N THR A 98 -19.10 -10.27 0.79
CA THR A 98 -19.73 -9.41 1.81
C THR A 98 -19.24 -9.76 3.20
N GLU A 99 -19.27 -11.03 3.59
CA GLU A 99 -18.81 -11.50 4.91
C GLU A 99 -17.29 -11.32 5.05
N ILE A 100 -16.53 -11.54 3.97
CA ILE A 100 -15.07 -11.30 3.95
C ILE A 100 -14.78 -9.82 4.20
N ASN A 101 -15.45 -8.92 3.49
CA ASN A 101 -15.29 -7.47 3.71
C ASN A 101 -15.70 -7.05 5.11
N GLN A 102 -16.81 -7.59 5.63
CA GLN A 102 -17.29 -7.28 6.97
C GLN A 102 -16.31 -7.73 8.06
N VAL A 103 -15.76 -8.95 7.96
CA VAL A 103 -14.81 -9.46 8.96
C VAL A 103 -13.49 -8.69 8.93
N MET A 104 -13.04 -8.26 7.75
CA MET A 104 -11.87 -7.39 7.59
C MET A 104 -12.10 -6.01 8.24
N GLN A 105 -13.29 -5.40 8.03
CA GLN A 105 -13.66 -4.14 8.67
C GLN A 105 -13.76 -4.29 10.20
N MET A 106 -14.30 -5.40 10.69
CA MET A 106 -14.36 -5.69 12.11
C MET A 106 -12.96 -5.81 12.73
N ALA A 107 -12.04 -6.49 12.05
CA ALA A 107 -10.65 -6.57 12.49
C ALA A 107 -9.97 -5.20 12.55
N LEU A 108 -10.24 -4.33 11.58
CA LEU A 108 -9.74 -2.95 11.58
C LEU A 108 -10.35 -2.12 12.73
N TYR A 109 -11.66 -2.26 12.98
CA TYR A 109 -12.37 -1.57 14.06
C TYR A 109 -11.83 -1.96 15.45
N ASN A 110 -11.51 -3.25 15.64
CA ASN A 110 -10.98 -3.78 16.91
C ASN A 110 -9.54 -3.34 17.17
N ALA A 111 -8.84 -2.81 16.15
CA ALA A 111 -7.45 -2.40 16.29
C ALA A 111 -7.32 -1.08 17.05
N THR A 112 -6.39 -1.03 18.00
CA THR A 112 -6.02 0.22 18.68
C THR A 112 -4.91 0.91 17.88
N ILE A 113 -5.28 1.91 17.09
CA ILE A 113 -4.35 2.71 16.28
C ILE A 113 -4.12 4.05 16.96
N VAL A 114 -2.84 4.38 17.22
CA VAL A 114 -2.47 5.68 17.82
C VAL A 114 -2.80 6.82 16.84
N PRO A 115 -3.30 7.98 17.32
CA PRO A 115 -3.77 9.08 16.46
C PRO A 115 -2.74 9.65 15.48
N GLU A 116 -1.45 9.55 15.80
CA GLU A 116 -0.36 10.03 14.94
C GLU A 116 -0.08 9.13 13.74
N TYR A 117 -0.71 7.94 13.69
CA TYR A 117 -0.56 6.97 12.61
C TYR A 117 -1.81 6.89 11.74
N GLU A 118 -1.62 6.58 10.48
CA GLU A 118 -2.67 6.33 9.49
C GLU A 118 -2.50 4.91 8.94
N VAL A 119 -3.61 4.22 8.71
CA VAL A 119 -3.60 2.87 8.11
C VAL A 119 -3.21 2.99 6.64
N VAL A 120 -2.23 2.19 6.25
CA VAL A 120 -1.75 2.09 4.87
C VAL A 120 -2.25 0.80 4.21
N HIS A 121 -2.14 -0.33 4.94
CA HIS A 121 -2.59 -1.63 4.46
C HIS A 121 -3.24 -2.44 5.58
N VAL A 122 -4.24 -3.25 5.22
CA VAL A 122 -4.81 -4.30 6.06
C VAL A 122 -4.63 -5.61 5.29
N VAL A 123 -3.77 -6.49 5.80
CA VAL A 123 -3.38 -7.72 5.12
C VAL A 123 -3.88 -8.91 5.93
N PRO A 124 -4.76 -9.76 5.39
CA PRO A 124 -5.16 -10.98 6.08
C PRO A 124 -3.96 -11.94 6.22
N ILE A 125 -3.86 -12.58 7.38
CA ILE A 125 -2.86 -13.60 7.65
C ILE A 125 -3.48 -14.97 7.37
N PHE A 126 -4.66 -15.20 7.93
CA PHE A 126 -5.50 -16.38 7.70
C PHE A 126 -6.95 -16.06 8.08
N PHE A 127 -7.84 -16.86 7.56
CA PHE A 127 -9.24 -16.91 7.97
C PHE A 127 -9.53 -18.23 8.73
N LYS A 128 -10.59 -18.23 9.54
CA LYS A 128 -11.16 -19.44 10.13
C LYS A 128 -12.66 -19.47 9.89
N VAL A 129 -13.15 -20.63 9.49
CA VAL A 129 -14.58 -20.89 9.31
C VAL A 129 -15.03 -21.81 10.42
N ASP A 130 -15.98 -21.34 11.24
CA ASP A 130 -16.35 -21.98 12.50
C ASP A 130 -15.09 -22.24 13.36
N ASP A 131 -14.95 -23.39 14.00
CA ASP A 131 -13.75 -23.76 14.77
C ASP A 131 -12.76 -24.62 13.95
N SER A 132 -12.76 -24.46 12.61
CA SER A 132 -11.97 -25.27 11.70
C SER A 132 -10.51 -24.80 11.56
N ILE A 133 -9.77 -25.47 10.69
CA ILE A 133 -8.39 -25.18 10.33
C ILE A 133 -8.32 -23.80 9.65
N GLU A 134 -7.17 -23.13 9.79
CA GLU A 134 -6.86 -21.88 9.10
C GLU A 134 -6.88 -22.06 7.58
N VAL A 135 -7.53 -21.13 6.88
CA VAL A 135 -7.65 -21.11 5.41
C VAL A 135 -7.19 -19.76 4.86
N ASP A 136 -6.61 -19.79 3.67
CA ASP A 136 -6.15 -18.57 3.00
C ASP A 136 -7.31 -17.84 2.32
N ASN A 137 -8.26 -18.57 1.76
CA ASN A 137 -9.42 -18.00 1.07
C ASN A 137 -10.71 -18.75 1.46
N PRO A 138 -11.60 -18.10 2.24
CA PRO A 138 -12.86 -18.68 2.68
C PRO A 138 -14.01 -18.51 1.69
N LEU A 139 -13.79 -17.87 0.53
CA LEU A 139 -14.85 -17.58 -0.44
C LEU A 139 -15.56 -18.85 -0.90
N ASN A 140 -16.90 -18.84 -0.91
CA ASN A 140 -17.78 -19.96 -1.25
C ASN A 140 -17.72 -21.16 -0.26
N MET A 141 -17.08 -21.03 0.89
CA MET A 141 -17.16 -22.03 1.94
C MET A 141 -18.48 -21.91 2.71
N ASN A 142 -18.97 -23.04 3.21
CA ASN A 142 -20.12 -23.06 4.11
C ASN A 142 -19.65 -22.95 5.57
N GLY A 143 -20.35 -22.16 6.36
CA GLY A 143 -20.09 -21.98 7.77
C GLY A 143 -21.07 -21.03 8.42
N SER A 144 -21.09 -20.98 9.74
CA SER A 144 -21.96 -20.11 10.53
C SER A 144 -21.23 -18.87 11.03
N ARG A 145 -19.91 -18.93 11.13
CA ARG A 145 -19.04 -17.88 11.64
C ARG A 145 -17.76 -17.80 10.82
N LEU A 146 -17.37 -16.57 10.50
CA LEU A 146 -16.11 -16.25 9.84
C LEU A 146 -15.24 -15.40 10.78
N GLU A 147 -14.00 -15.82 10.98
CA GLU A 147 -12.99 -15.06 11.70
C GLU A 147 -11.81 -14.73 10.78
N VAL A 148 -11.12 -13.63 11.05
CA VAL A 148 -9.88 -13.27 10.37
C VAL A 148 -8.84 -12.78 11.38
N SER A 149 -7.59 -13.14 11.15
CA SER A 149 -6.43 -12.50 11.75
C SER A 149 -5.74 -11.65 10.69
N VAL A 150 -5.42 -10.39 11.02
CA VAL A 150 -4.83 -9.44 10.07
C VAL A 150 -3.56 -8.80 10.62
N TYR A 151 -2.66 -8.42 9.71
CA TYR A 151 -1.67 -7.39 9.94
C TYR A 151 -2.20 -6.05 9.42
N ILE A 152 -2.20 -5.04 10.27
CA ILE A 152 -2.50 -3.67 9.91
C ILE A 152 -1.19 -2.90 9.87
N VAL A 153 -0.81 -2.47 8.68
CA VAL A 153 0.37 -1.64 8.46
C VAL A 153 -0.05 -0.18 8.58
N THR A 154 0.61 0.54 9.45
CA THR A 154 0.37 1.97 9.70
C THR A 154 1.64 2.77 9.44
N ALA A 155 1.49 4.05 9.10
CA ALA A 155 2.62 4.97 8.97
C ALA A 155 2.31 6.31 9.63
N LYS A 156 3.36 7.03 10.05
CA LYS A 156 3.21 8.37 10.66
C LYS A 156 2.54 9.33 9.68
N ARG A 157 1.46 9.99 10.10
CA ARG A 157 0.72 10.98 9.29
C ARG A 157 1.63 12.08 8.73
N THR A 158 2.53 12.61 9.56
CA THR A 158 3.46 13.67 9.15
C THR A 158 4.38 13.21 8.01
N ALA A 159 4.88 11.97 8.06
CA ALA A 159 5.71 11.41 7.00
C ALA A 159 4.92 11.25 5.69
N LEU A 160 3.69 10.70 5.77
CA LEU A 160 2.79 10.57 4.61
C LEU A 160 2.42 11.92 4.01
N THR A 161 2.14 12.93 4.86
CA THR A 161 1.84 14.29 4.41
C THR A 161 3.02 14.92 3.68
N ASN A 162 4.25 14.76 4.19
CA ASN A 162 5.45 15.27 3.53
C ASN A 162 5.68 14.58 2.17
N ILE A 163 5.46 13.27 2.07
CA ILE A 163 5.54 12.54 0.79
C ILE A 163 4.49 13.08 -0.19
N LYS A 164 3.22 13.18 0.23
CA LYS A 164 2.13 13.73 -0.60
C LYS A 164 2.46 15.16 -1.08
N SER A 165 3.03 16.00 -0.20
CA SER A 165 3.46 17.36 -0.56
C SER A 165 4.59 17.37 -1.59
N ALA A 166 5.60 16.53 -1.41
CA ALA A 166 6.70 16.41 -2.35
C ALA A 166 6.25 15.94 -3.74
N LEU A 167 5.35 14.95 -3.79
CA LEU A 167 4.75 14.47 -5.04
C LEU A 167 3.95 15.57 -5.74
N LYS A 168 3.09 16.27 -5.00
CA LYS A 168 2.30 17.38 -5.54
C LYS A 168 3.18 18.49 -6.13
N ILE A 169 4.26 18.89 -5.46
CA ILE A 169 5.20 19.90 -5.95
C ILE A 169 5.96 19.39 -7.18
N SER A 170 6.26 18.09 -7.26
CA SER A 170 6.89 17.48 -8.43
C SER A 170 5.97 17.38 -9.65
N GLY A 171 4.67 17.65 -9.48
CA GLY A 171 3.66 17.59 -10.55
C GLY A 171 3.08 16.18 -10.78
N ILE A 172 3.04 15.38 -9.72
CA ILE A 172 2.53 14.01 -9.72
C ILE A 172 1.30 13.91 -8.83
#